data_82209c39b3499024eae0f5bede1a847e
#
_entry.id   82209c39b3499024eae0f5bede1a847e
#
_cell.length_a   1.000
_cell.length_b   1.000
_cell.length_c   1.000
_cell.angle_alpha   90.00
_cell.angle_beta   90.00
_cell.angle_gamma   90.00
#
_symmetry.space_group_name_H-M   'P 1'
#
loop_
_entity.id
_entity.type
_entity.pdbx_description
1 polymer ?
#
loop_
_entity_poly.entity_id
_entity_poly.type
_entity_poly.pdbx_seq_one_letter_code
_entity_poly.pdbx_strand_id
1 'polypeptide(L)'
;MAVFTERLARGYRTIAPDLRGYGRSRVQRPFSLEESLTDLGELLAEQHLERTILLGWSLGGLLALELALRHPQRVAGLILVATAARPVGNHPPATGWDLVNTALASALNRLVPGHNWVTQGLGPRSLYRYLLQRHTPAAYQRLAQEGFGAFWGTSRQAHRALNQALQKGYDRLPSLAQITVPCLVLCGAEDRPITAAASLETARHLALAEARCYPHTAHLFPWEIPDQVLGDIEAWLGRQPPWWI
;
A
#
# COMPACT_ATOMS: atom_id res chain seq x y z
N MET A 1 7.39 3.23 -2.03
CA MET A 1 7.49 3.36 -0.52
C MET A 1 8.30 4.58 -0.08
N ALA A 2 9.03 5.23 -1.00
CA ALA A 2 9.88 6.38 -0.69
C ALA A 2 9.15 7.50 0.09
N VAL A 3 7.89 7.79 -0.28
CA VAL A 3 7.07 8.79 0.43
C VAL A 3 7.05 8.60 1.95
N PHE A 4 7.05 7.35 2.44
CA PHE A 4 7.08 7.05 3.88
C PHE A 4 8.51 7.01 4.41
N THR A 5 9.41 6.27 3.73
CA THR A 5 10.78 6.06 4.23
C THR A 5 11.60 7.34 4.26
N GLU A 6 11.48 8.25 3.27
CA GLU A 6 12.17 9.54 3.23
C GLU A 6 11.87 10.42 4.45
N ARG A 7 10.64 10.35 4.96
CA ARG A 7 10.21 11.14 6.11
C ARG A 7 10.46 10.42 7.42
N LEU A 8 10.01 9.17 7.54
CA LEU A 8 10.09 8.42 8.79
C LEU A 8 11.52 8.04 9.18
N ALA A 9 12.43 7.86 8.22
CA ALA A 9 13.85 7.59 8.49
C ALA A 9 14.58 8.73 9.23
N ARG A 10 13.97 9.91 9.34
CA ARG A 10 14.55 11.03 10.13
C ARG A 10 14.46 10.79 11.63
N GLY A 11 13.48 9.99 12.08
CA GLY A 11 13.26 9.72 13.50
C GLY A 11 13.25 8.23 13.86
N TYR A 12 13.20 7.34 12.87
CA TYR A 12 13.04 5.89 13.08
C TYR A 12 13.99 5.09 12.21
N ARG A 13 14.43 3.93 12.70
CA ARG A 13 15.04 2.92 11.83
C ARG A 13 13.97 2.36 10.91
N THR A 14 14.07 2.60 9.61
CA THR A 14 13.11 2.13 8.61
C THR A 14 13.72 1.04 7.73
N ILE A 15 12.97 -0.03 7.48
CA ILE A 15 13.34 -1.13 6.58
C ILE A 15 12.22 -1.30 5.57
N ALA A 16 12.52 -1.14 4.29
CA ALA A 16 11.57 -1.27 3.19
C ALA A 16 12.09 -2.28 2.16
N PRO A 17 11.82 -3.58 2.37
CA PRO A 17 12.31 -4.62 1.47
C PRO A 17 11.56 -4.60 0.14
N ASP A 18 12.27 -4.94 -0.95
CA ASP A 18 11.61 -5.38 -2.16
C ASP A 18 11.03 -6.78 -1.89
N LEU A 19 9.71 -6.91 -1.99
CA LEU A 19 9.05 -8.20 -1.80
C LEU A 19 9.45 -9.21 -2.87
N ARG A 20 9.29 -10.49 -2.60
CA ARG A 20 9.53 -11.58 -3.57
C ARG A 20 8.82 -11.30 -4.89
N GLY A 21 9.58 -11.24 -5.98
CA GLY A 21 9.10 -10.95 -7.32
C GLY A 21 8.91 -9.45 -7.64
N TYR A 22 9.30 -8.56 -6.73
CA TYR A 22 9.27 -7.10 -6.91
C TYR A 22 10.67 -6.52 -6.91
N GLY A 23 10.84 -5.40 -7.60
CA GLY A 23 12.06 -4.62 -7.62
C GLY A 23 13.31 -5.45 -7.93
N ARG A 24 14.24 -5.52 -6.98
CA ARG A 24 15.49 -6.30 -7.09
C ARG A 24 15.35 -7.74 -6.59
N SER A 25 14.30 -8.07 -5.83
CA SER A 25 14.00 -9.43 -5.35
C SER A 25 13.35 -10.29 -6.43
N ARG A 26 14.05 -10.45 -7.57
CA ARG A 26 13.55 -11.12 -8.78
C ARG A 26 13.44 -12.63 -8.57
N VAL A 27 12.32 -13.21 -8.96
CA VAL A 27 12.08 -14.65 -8.95
C VAL A 27 11.49 -15.08 -10.29
N GLN A 28 12.07 -16.13 -10.90
CA GLN A 28 11.61 -16.63 -12.20
C GLN A 28 10.57 -17.75 -12.06
N ARG A 29 10.61 -18.53 -10.97
CA ARG A 29 9.63 -19.58 -10.69
C ARG A 29 8.32 -19.02 -10.12
N PRO A 30 7.20 -19.71 -10.31
CA PRO A 30 5.96 -19.39 -9.58
C PRO A 30 6.19 -19.49 -8.05
N PHE A 31 5.49 -18.63 -7.31
CA PHE A 31 5.50 -18.63 -5.86
C PHE A 31 4.11 -18.24 -5.32
N SER A 32 3.88 -18.49 -4.05
CA SER A 32 2.65 -18.15 -3.35
C SER A 32 2.84 -16.90 -2.45
N LEU A 33 1.73 -16.31 -2.01
CA LEU A 33 1.76 -15.26 -0.99
C LEU A 33 2.40 -15.77 0.31
N GLU A 34 2.22 -17.07 0.60
CA GLU A 34 2.81 -17.75 1.75
C GLU A 34 4.33 -17.67 1.78
N GLU A 35 4.98 -17.87 0.63
CA GLU A 35 6.44 -17.76 0.53
C GLU A 35 6.92 -16.32 0.78
N SER A 36 6.14 -15.31 0.36
CA SER A 36 6.45 -13.90 0.68
C SER A 36 6.34 -13.61 2.17
N LEU A 37 5.42 -14.26 2.87
CA LEU A 37 5.27 -14.13 4.32
C LEU A 37 6.42 -14.82 5.07
N THR A 38 6.87 -15.98 4.59
CA THR A 38 8.06 -16.65 5.12
C THR A 38 9.28 -15.75 5.00
N ASP A 39 9.54 -15.16 3.81
CA ASP A 39 10.66 -14.24 3.60
C ASP A 39 10.63 -13.06 4.58
N LEU A 40 9.45 -12.48 4.80
CA LEU A 40 9.31 -11.37 5.73
C LEU A 40 9.55 -11.79 7.19
N GLY A 41 9.09 -12.98 7.57
CA GLY A 41 9.36 -13.55 8.89
C GLY A 41 10.86 -13.80 9.12
N GLU A 42 11.55 -14.32 8.11
CA GLU A 42 13.01 -14.51 8.11
C GLU A 42 13.74 -13.17 8.19
N LEU A 43 13.30 -12.17 7.41
CA LEU A 43 13.87 -10.82 7.47
C LEU A 43 13.77 -10.21 8.87
N LEU A 44 12.63 -10.34 9.54
CA LEU A 44 12.46 -9.86 10.92
C LEU A 44 13.44 -10.56 11.89
N ALA A 45 13.70 -11.86 11.67
CA ALA A 45 14.65 -12.60 12.47
C ALA A 45 16.10 -12.21 12.21
N GLU A 46 16.52 -12.12 10.93
CA GLU A 46 17.88 -11.72 10.52
C GLU A 46 18.23 -10.30 10.95
N GLN A 47 17.25 -9.39 10.93
CA GLN A 47 17.45 -8.01 11.37
C GLN A 47 17.42 -7.86 12.90
N HIS A 48 17.27 -8.94 13.65
CA HIS A 48 17.16 -8.99 15.12
C HIS A 48 16.06 -8.05 15.64
N LEU A 49 14.94 -7.98 14.90
CA LEU A 49 13.78 -7.16 15.29
C LEU A 49 12.91 -7.97 16.27
N GLU A 50 13.04 -7.67 17.55
CA GLU A 50 12.20 -8.28 18.58
C GLU A 50 10.76 -7.79 18.47
N ARG A 51 10.58 -6.48 18.28
CA ARG A 51 9.28 -5.84 18.04
C ARG A 51 9.40 -4.70 17.03
N THR A 52 8.44 -4.59 16.12
CA THR A 52 8.44 -3.57 15.07
C THR A 52 7.03 -3.10 14.75
N ILE A 53 6.91 -1.87 14.26
CA ILE A 53 5.67 -1.37 13.66
C ILE A 53 5.70 -1.73 12.17
N LEU A 54 4.65 -2.38 11.69
CA LEU A 54 4.51 -2.71 10.28
C LEU A 54 3.67 -1.64 9.58
N LEU A 55 4.24 -0.98 8.58
CA LEU A 55 3.52 -0.09 7.68
C LEU A 55 3.32 -0.79 6.35
N GLY A 56 2.06 -1.06 6.01
CA GLY A 56 1.70 -1.73 4.78
C GLY A 56 0.76 -0.92 3.89
N TRP A 57 1.15 -0.69 2.64
CA TRP A 57 0.34 -0.02 1.63
C TRP A 57 -0.20 -1.04 0.63
N SER A 58 -1.53 -1.07 0.42
CA SER A 58 -2.22 -1.97 -0.50
C SER A 58 -1.86 -3.44 -0.20
N LEU A 59 -1.21 -4.17 -1.11
CA LEU A 59 -0.70 -5.52 -0.87
C LEU A 59 0.16 -5.60 0.40
N GLY A 60 1.00 -4.60 0.65
CA GLY A 60 1.83 -4.54 1.85
C GLY A 60 1.00 -4.57 3.14
N GLY A 61 -0.21 -4.03 3.11
CA GLY A 61 -1.15 -4.10 4.23
C GLY A 61 -1.72 -5.50 4.47
N LEU A 62 -2.00 -6.26 3.41
CA LEU A 62 -2.40 -7.66 3.53
C LEU A 62 -1.27 -8.48 4.20
N LEU A 63 -0.03 -8.27 3.76
CA LEU A 63 1.13 -8.94 4.34
C LEU A 63 1.36 -8.52 5.80
N ALA A 64 1.16 -7.25 6.13
CA ALA A 64 1.28 -6.76 7.51
C ALA A 64 0.23 -7.39 8.44
N LEU A 65 -1.02 -7.52 7.99
CA LEU A 65 -2.07 -8.24 8.74
C LEU A 65 -1.71 -9.71 8.96
N GLU A 66 -1.25 -10.40 7.92
CA GLU A 66 -0.83 -11.80 8.03
C GLU A 66 0.35 -11.99 9.01
N LEU A 67 1.35 -11.09 8.96
CA LEU A 67 2.48 -11.13 9.90
C LEU A 67 2.03 -10.88 11.33
N ALA A 68 1.12 -9.93 11.56
CA ALA A 68 0.60 -9.67 12.89
C ALA A 68 -0.18 -10.85 13.47
N LEU A 69 -0.92 -11.59 12.64
CA LEU A 69 -1.63 -12.79 13.05
C LEU A 69 -0.68 -13.97 13.35
N ARG A 70 0.43 -14.11 12.60
CA ARG A 70 1.38 -15.24 12.73
C ARG A 70 2.46 -15.00 13.75
N HIS A 71 2.90 -13.75 13.89
CA HIS A 71 4.01 -13.35 14.75
C HIS A 71 3.62 -12.20 15.70
N PRO A 72 2.52 -12.35 16.49
CA PRO A 72 1.98 -11.26 17.31
C PRO A 72 3.02 -10.71 18.30
N GLN A 73 3.96 -11.55 18.75
CA GLN A 73 5.05 -11.14 19.66
C GLN A 73 6.06 -10.21 19.00
N ARG A 74 6.18 -10.21 17.67
CA ARG A 74 7.14 -9.39 16.90
C ARG A 74 6.53 -8.09 16.39
N VAL A 75 5.22 -7.92 16.50
CA VAL A 75 4.52 -6.74 16.00
C VAL A 75 4.10 -5.86 17.17
N ALA A 76 4.55 -4.61 17.17
CA ALA A 76 4.20 -3.61 18.17
C ALA A 76 2.96 -2.81 17.76
N GLY A 77 2.77 -2.56 16.47
CA GLY A 77 1.64 -1.84 15.93
C GLY A 77 1.53 -1.99 14.41
N LEU A 78 0.38 -1.60 13.86
CA LEU A 78 0.09 -1.65 12.43
C LEU A 78 -0.30 -0.27 11.89
N ILE A 79 0.25 0.08 10.74
CA ILE A 79 -0.20 1.22 9.93
C ILE A 79 -0.64 0.65 8.57
N LEU A 80 -1.94 0.66 8.33
CA LEU A 80 -2.59 0.06 7.16
C LEU A 80 -3.05 1.18 6.22
N VAL A 81 -2.47 1.22 5.02
CA VAL A 81 -2.68 2.30 4.05
C VAL A 81 -3.33 1.74 2.79
N ALA A 82 -4.50 2.25 2.40
CA ALA A 82 -5.25 1.81 1.22
C ALA A 82 -5.33 0.27 1.12
N THR A 83 -5.73 -0.39 2.20
CA THR A 83 -5.80 -1.85 2.30
C THR A 83 -6.99 -2.30 3.13
N ALA A 84 -7.35 -3.57 3.03
CA ALA A 84 -8.45 -4.14 3.80
C ALA A 84 -8.23 -5.63 4.07
N ALA A 85 -8.73 -6.13 5.19
CA ALA A 85 -8.71 -7.55 5.55
C ALA A 85 -9.61 -8.41 4.64
N ARG A 86 -10.58 -7.79 3.99
CA ARG A 86 -11.39 -8.34 2.90
C ARG A 86 -11.44 -7.31 1.78
N PRO A 87 -10.47 -7.33 0.85
CA PRO A 87 -10.38 -6.34 -0.21
C PRO A 87 -11.59 -6.39 -1.14
N VAL A 88 -12.28 -5.27 -1.30
CA VAL A 88 -13.39 -5.11 -2.22
C VAL A 88 -13.16 -3.86 -3.07
N GLY A 89 -13.02 -4.05 -4.37
CA GLY A 89 -12.93 -2.98 -5.36
C GLY A 89 -14.28 -2.73 -6.04
N ASN A 90 -14.44 -1.54 -6.61
CA ASN A 90 -15.65 -1.14 -7.34
C ASN A 90 -15.36 -0.48 -8.69
N HIS A 91 -14.15 -0.61 -9.21
CA HIS A 91 -13.84 -0.11 -10.55
C HIS A 91 -14.35 -1.07 -11.64
N PRO A 92 -14.84 -0.55 -12.76
CA PRO A 92 -15.23 -1.38 -13.91
C PRO A 92 -14.00 -2.07 -14.52
N PRO A 93 -14.21 -3.16 -15.28
CA PRO A 93 -13.12 -3.78 -16.02
C PRO A 93 -12.41 -2.78 -16.92
N ALA A 94 -11.08 -2.91 -17.01
CA ALA A 94 -10.27 -2.08 -17.89
C ALA A 94 -10.60 -2.39 -19.37
N THR A 95 -10.79 -1.35 -20.16
CA THR A 95 -10.97 -1.47 -21.61
C THR A 95 -9.63 -1.41 -22.35
N GLY A 96 -9.62 -1.81 -23.64
CA GLY A 96 -8.43 -1.65 -24.48
C GLY A 96 -7.97 -0.18 -24.58
N TRP A 97 -8.92 0.76 -24.67
CA TRP A 97 -8.61 2.20 -24.68
C TRP A 97 -8.02 2.69 -23.37
N ASP A 98 -8.45 2.14 -22.23
CA ASP A 98 -7.84 2.45 -20.93
C ASP A 98 -6.37 2.04 -20.89
N LEU A 99 -6.04 0.88 -21.43
CA LEU A 99 -4.65 0.39 -21.49
C LEU A 99 -3.81 1.26 -22.42
N VAL A 100 -4.31 1.63 -23.59
CA VAL A 100 -3.62 2.54 -24.54
C VAL A 100 -3.39 3.90 -23.88
N ASN A 101 -4.41 4.51 -23.32
CA ASN A 101 -4.29 5.81 -22.64
C ASN A 101 -3.33 5.73 -21.45
N THR A 102 -3.32 4.62 -20.70
CA THR A 102 -2.39 4.44 -19.59
C THR A 102 -0.94 4.33 -20.07
N ALA A 103 -0.71 3.60 -21.15
CA ALA A 103 0.63 3.50 -21.74
C ALA A 103 1.13 4.86 -22.23
N LEU A 104 0.28 5.61 -22.96
CA LEU A 104 0.62 6.95 -23.43
C LEU A 104 0.83 7.94 -22.28
N ALA A 105 -0.06 7.95 -21.27
CA ALA A 105 0.08 8.79 -20.09
C ALA A 105 1.37 8.46 -19.32
N SER A 106 1.70 7.16 -19.18
CA SER A 106 2.93 6.72 -18.51
C SER A 106 4.18 7.16 -19.25
N ALA A 107 4.21 6.96 -20.57
CA ALA A 107 5.35 7.35 -21.40
C ALA A 107 5.56 8.88 -21.38
N LEU A 108 4.48 9.65 -21.57
CA LEU A 108 4.56 11.10 -21.55
C LEU A 108 4.94 11.62 -20.15
N ASN A 109 4.36 11.05 -19.09
CA ASN A 109 4.70 11.42 -17.71
C ASN A 109 6.15 11.08 -17.35
N ARG A 110 6.74 10.07 -17.99
CA ARG A 110 8.15 9.75 -17.82
C ARG A 110 9.08 10.79 -18.46
N LEU A 111 8.66 11.35 -19.60
CA LEU A 111 9.44 12.37 -20.34
C LEU A 111 9.27 13.77 -19.74
N VAL A 112 8.05 14.13 -19.37
CA VAL A 112 7.67 15.44 -18.82
C VAL A 112 6.79 15.27 -17.58
N PRO A 113 7.37 14.94 -16.41
CA PRO A 113 6.64 14.60 -15.21
C PRO A 113 5.71 15.72 -14.72
N GLY A 114 4.42 15.40 -14.56
CA GLY A 114 3.43 16.35 -14.07
C GLY A 114 2.97 17.40 -15.07
N HIS A 115 3.29 17.27 -16.36
CA HIS A 115 2.88 18.23 -17.37
C HIS A 115 1.35 18.21 -17.57
N ASN A 116 0.76 19.36 -17.92
CA ASN A 116 -0.70 19.54 -18.06
C ASN A 116 -1.36 18.56 -19.03
N TRP A 117 -0.68 18.18 -20.11
CA TRP A 117 -1.20 17.16 -21.05
C TRP A 117 -1.43 15.80 -20.38
N VAL A 118 -0.64 15.48 -19.36
CA VAL A 118 -0.83 14.24 -18.58
C VAL A 118 -1.88 14.47 -17.49
N THR A 119 -1.71 15.51 -16.67
CA THR A 119 -2.56 15.74 -15.49
C THR A 119 -4.02 16.07 -15.84
N GLN A 120 -4.26 16.80 -16.94
CA GLN A 120 -5.60 17.24 -17.37
C GLN A 120 -6.12 16.47 -18.61
N GLY A 121 -5.21 15.86 -19.37
CA GLY A 121 -5.53 15.17 -20.63
C GLY A 121 -5.63 13.67 -20.51
N LEU A 122 -4.49 12.99 -20.66
CA LEU A 122 -4.42 11.53 -20.76
C LEU A 122 -4.65 10.83 -19.41
N GLY A 123 -4.17 11.38 -18.31
CA GLY A 123 -4.25 10.77 -17.00
C GLY A 123 -5.69 10.50 -16.55
N PRO A 124 -6.61 11.50 -16.55
CA PRO A 124 -8.01 11.29 -16.22
C PRO A 124 -8.77 10.35 -17.17
N ARG A 125 -8.23 10.09 -18.37
CA ARG A 125 -8.78 9.15 -19.36
C ARG A 125 -8.12 7.78 -19.35
N SER A 126 -7.17 7.56 -18.45
CA SER A 126 -6.42 6.32 -18.26
C SER A 126 -6.86 5.58 -16.98
N LEU A 127 -6.24 4.43 -16.68
CA LEU A 127 -6.47 3.72 -15.42
C LEU A 127 -6.05 4.54 -14.19
N TYR A 128 -5.28 5.61 -14.37
CA TYR A 128 -4.92 6.53 -13.28
C TYR A 128 -6.13 7.19 -12.62
N ARG A 129 -7.28 7.33 -13.32
CA ARG A 129 -8.54 7.81 -12.74
C ARG A 129 -9.09 6.94 -11.60
N TYR A 130 -8.65 5.69 -11.50
CA TYR A 130 -9.03 4.80 -10.41
C TYR A 130 -8.05 4.83 -9.25
N LEU A 131 -6.85 5.34 -9.52
CA LEU A 131 -5.75 5.39 -8.56
C LEU A 131 -5.56 6.77 -7.94
N LEU A 132 -5.89 7.84 -8.68
CA LEU A 132 -5.73 9.23 -8.29
C LEU A 132 -7.08 9.95 -8.46
N GLN A 133 -7.49 10.66 -7.43
CA GLN A 133 -8.62 11.62 -7.50
C GLN A 133 -8.11 13.02 -7.83
N ARG A 134 -6.97 13.39 -7.24
CA ARG A 134 -6.31 14.67 -7.49
C ARG A 134 -5.22 14.53 -8.53
N HIS A 135 -5.53 14.85 -9.77
CA HIS A 135 -4.58 14.82 -10.89
C HIS A 135 -3.64 16.04 -10.85
N THR A 136 -2.81 16.14 -9.81
CA THR A 136 -1.88 17.27 -9.61
C THR A 136 -0.49 16.99 -10.22
N PRO A 137 0.27 18.03 -10.61
CA PRO A 137 1.65 17.85 -11.05
C PRO A 137 2.51 17.07 -10.04
N ALA A 138 2.36 17.35 -8.74
CA ALA A 138 3.12 16.68 -7.68
C ALA A 138 2.82 15.17 -7.61
N ALA A 139 1.55 14.76 -7.66
CA ALA A 139 1.17 13.34 -7.70
C ALA A 139 1.74 12.63 -8.93
N TYR A 140 1.73 13.30 -10.10
CA TYR A 140 2.28 12.73 -11.32
C TYR A 140 3.81 12.71 -11.35
N GLN A 141 4.49 13.64 -10.70
CA GLN A 141 5.94 13.56 -10.49
C GLN A 141 6.31 12.34 -9.64
N ARG A 142 5.59 12.10 -8.54
CA ARG A 142 5.75 10.87 -7.74
C ARG A 142 5.45 9.61 -8.54
N LEU A 143 4.38 9.62 -9.34
CA LEU A 143 4.04 8.51 -10.23
C LEU A 143 5.15 8.22 -11.24
N ALA A 144 5.83 9.25 -11.81
CA ALA A 144 6.94 9.07 -12.71
C ALA A 144 8.19 8.49 -12.02
N GLN A 145 8.45 8.91 -10.79
CA GLN A 145 9.62 8.50 -10.02
C GLN A 145 9.46 7.09 -9.44
N GLU A 146 8.33 6.80 -8.81
CA GLU A 146 8.09 5.57 -8.06
C GLU A 146 7.20 4.57 -8.82
N GLY A 147 6.12 5.04 -9.46
CA GLY A 147 5.11 4.17 -10.06
C GLY A 147 5.62 3.41 -11.29
N PHE A 148 6.39 4.07 -12.15
CA PHE A 148 6.98 3.42 -13.33
C PHE A 148 7.92 2.29 -12.93
N GLY A 149 8.83 2.56 -11.97
CA GLY A 149 9.75 1.56 -11.44
C GLY A 149 9.02 0.39 -10.77
N ALA A 150 7.96 0.67 -10.01
CA ALA A 150 7.14 -0.34 -9.37
C ALA A 150 6.43 -1.24 -10.39
N PHE A 151 5.83 -0.66 -11.43
CA PHE A 151 5.13 -1.42 -12.47
C PHE A 151 6.07 -2.37 -13.23
N TRP A 152 7.19 -1.85 -13.74
CA TRP A 152 8.19 -2.66 -14.47
C TRP A 152 9.00 -3.59 -13.58
N GLY A 153 9.14 -3.25 -12.30
CA GLY A 153 9.79 -4.08 -11.28
C GLY A 153 8.92 -5.22 -10.77
N THR A 154 7.61 -5.24 -11.10
CA THR A 154 6.70 -6.31 -10.68
C THR A 154 6.71 -7.47 -11.67
N SER A 155 7.10 -8.65 -11.21
CA SER A 155 7.14 -9.84 -12.05
C SER A 155 5.75 -10.40 -12.35
N ARG A 156 5.61 -11.16 -13.47
CA ARG A 156 4.37 -11.88 -13.76
C ARG A 156 4.00 -12.88 -12.66
N GLN A 157 4.98 -13.46 -11.99
CA GLN A 157 4.79 -14.39 -10.88
C GLN A 157 4.21 -13.67 -9.65
N ALA A 158 4.66 -12.44 -9.36
CA ALA A 158 4.10 -11.63 -8.28
C ALA A 158 2.62 -11.30 -8.53
N HIS A 159 2.27 -10.86 -9.75
CA HIS A 159 0.87 -10.66 -10.13
C HIS A 159 0.03 -11.94 -9.99
N ARG A 160 0.56 -13.09 -10.41
CA ARG A 160 -0.15 -14.39 -10.28
C ARG A 160 -0.35 -14.77 -8.81
N ALA A 161 0.67 -14.62 -7.97
CA ALA A 161 0.58 -14.94 -6.54
C ALA A 161 -0.50 -14.12 -5.83
N LEU A 162 -0.55 -12.79 -6.08
CA LEU A 162 -1.58 -11.91 -5.55
C LEU A 162 -2.96 -12.29 -6.07
N ASN A 163 -3.12 -12.43 -7.40
CA ASN A 163 -4.40 -12.75 -8.00
C ASN A 163 -4.94 -14.10 -7.49
N GLN A 164 -4.10 -15.10 -7.32
CA GLN A 164 -4.50 -16.40 -6.76
C GLN A 164 -4.98 -16.29 -5.32
N ALA A 165 -4.32 -15.46 -4.49
CA ALA A 165 -4.76 -15.22 -3.11
C ALA A 165 -6.13 -14.56 -3.08
N LEU A 166 -6.34 -13.52 -3.89
CA LEU A 166 -7.61 -12.79 -3.97
C LEU A 166 -8.75 -13.66 -4.56
N GLN A 167 -8.48 -14.43 -5.62
CA GLN A 167 -9.46 -15.32 -6.26
C GLN A 167 -9.90 -16.48 -5.35
N LYS A 168 -9.06 -16.90 -4.41
CA LYS A 168 -9.42 -17.88 -3.38
C LYS A 168 -10.31 -17.31 -2.28
N GLY A 169 -10.70 -16.02 -2.38
CA GLY A 169 -11.57 -15.37 -1.41
C GLY A 169 -10.81 -14.97 -0.15
N TYR A 170 -9.72 -14.19 -0.29
CA TYR A 170 -8.99 -13.66 0.87
C TYR A 170 -9.93 -12.88 1.79
N ASP A 171 -10.13 -13.39 3.00
CA ASP A 171 -10.91 -12.77 4.06
C ASP A 171 -10.28 -13.07 5.44
N ARG A 172 -9.84 -12.00 6.12
CA ARG A 172 -9.28 -12.06 7.47
C ARG A 172 -10.12 -11.33 8.51
N LEU A 173 -11.29 -10.82 8.13
CA LEU A 173 -12.20 -10.14 9.08
C LEU A 173 -12.47 -10.99 10.34
N PRO A 174 -12.75 -12.30 10.24
CA PRO A 174 -13.02 -13.13 11.43
C PRO A 174 -11.81 -13.27 12.38
N SER A 175 -10.59 -13.04 11.88
CA SER A 175 -9.38 -13.20 12.67
C SER A 175 -8.85 -11.90 13.27
N LEU A 176 -9.38 -10.73 12.88
CA LEU A 176 -8.82 -9.43 13.26
C LEU A 176 -8.89 -9.15 14.77
N ALA A 177 -9.86 -9.71 15.48
CA ALA A 177 -9.95 -9.58 16.95
C ALA A 177 -8.72 -10.18 17.67
N GLN A 178 -7.96 -11.05 17.03
CA GLN A 178 -6.71 -11.61 17.56
C GLN A 178 -5.55 -10.61 17.51
N ILE A 179 -5.67 -9.54 16.72
CA ILE A 179 -4.68 -8.46 16.66
C ILE A 179 -4.98 -7.47 17.78
N THR A 180 -4.20 -7.56 18.84
CA THR A 180 -4.39 -6.77 20.08
C THR A 180 -3.45 -5.58 20.19
N VAL A 181 -2.66 -5.31 19.15
CA VAL A 181 -1.77 -4.13 19.08
C VAL A 181 -2.51 -2.92 18.49
N PRO A 182 -2.10 -1.69 18.83
CA PRO A 182 -2.66 -0.49 18.21
C PRO A 182 -2.50 -0.50 16.70
N CYS A 183 -3.55 -0.06 16.02
CA CYS A 183 -3.63 -0.01 14.58
C CYS A 183 -4.07 1.37 14.09
N LEU A 184 -3.45 1.86 13.03
CA LEU A 184 -3.87 3.04 12.29
C LEU A 184 -4.29 2.62 10.89
N VAL A 185 -5.55 2.87 10.53
CA VAL A 185 -6.10 2.55 9.21
C VAL A 185 -6.35 3.83 8.43
N LEU A 186 -5.71 3.97 7.28
CA LEU A 186 -5.76 5.14 6.43
C LEU A 186 -6.34 4.77 5.06
N CYS A 187 -7.37 5.49 4.60
CA CYS A 187 -8.00 5.24 3.31
C CYS A 187 -8.40 6.53 2.59
N GLY A 188 -8.41 6.48 1.26
CA GLY A 188 -8.99 7.53 0.42
C GLY A 188 -10.49 7.29 0.24
N ALA A 189 -11.31 8.35 0.33
CA ALA A 189 -12.77 8.23 0.22
C ALA A 189 -13.23 7.72 -1.16
N GLU A 190 -12.47 8.04 -2.22
CA GLU A 190 -12.74 7.68 -3.61
C GLU A 190 -11.83 6.53 -4.10
N ASP A 191 -11.21 5.79 -3.18
CA ASP A 191 -10.43 4.59 -3.52
C ASP A 191 -11.32 3.53 -4.18
N ARG A 192 -10.98 3.14 -5.41
CA ARG A 192 -11.74 2.15 -6.20
C ARG A 192 -11.12 0.77 -6.21
N PRO A 193 -9.79 0.59 -6.23
CA PRO A 193 -9.14 -0.70 -6.02
C PRO A 193 -9.50 -1.36 -4.69
N ILE A 194 -9.49 -0.59 -3.60
CA ILE A 194 -9.89 -1.04 -2.26
C ILE A 194 -10.76 0.05 -1.66
N THR A 195 -12.07 -0.17 -1.67
CA THR A 195 -13.03 0.85 -1.25
C THR A 195 -12.80 1.31 0.18
N ALA A 196 -13.07 2.59 0.45
CA ALA A 196 -13.04 3.15 1.80
C ALA A 196 -13.91 2.31 2.77
N ALA A 197 -15.04 1.81 2.30
CA ALA A 197 -15.93 0.95 3.10
C ALA A 197 -15.22 -0.32 3.57
N ALA A 198 -14.44 -0.99 2.71
CA ALA A 198 -13.69 -2.19 3.06
C ALA A 198 -12.55 -1.89 4.05
N SER A 199 -11.85 -0.76 3.88
CA SER A 199 -10.80 -0.33 4.82
C SER A 199 -11.40 0.03 6.19
N LEU A 200 -12.51 0.75 6.23
CA LEU A 200 -13.21 1.11 7.48
C LEU A 200 -13.88 -0.11 8.14
N GLU A 201 -14.33 -1.10 7.36
CA GLU A 201 -14.78 -2.39 7.90
C GLU A 201 -13.64 -3.10 8.63
N THR A 202 -12.45 -3.11 8.03
CA THR A 202 -11.23 -3.65 8.66
C THR A 202 -10.96 -2.95 10.01
N ALA A 203 -11.02 -1.62 10.04
CA ALA A 203 -10.80 -0.87 11.27
C ALA A 203 -11.82 -1.23 12.37
N ARG A 204 -13.10 -1.45 12.02
CA ARG A 204 -14.15 -1.82 12.99
C ARG A 204 -13.96 -3.22 13.59
N HIS A 205 -13.26 -4.12 12.91
CA HIS A 205 -12.99 -5.48 13.40
C HIS A 205 -11.68 -5.61 14.18
N LEU A 206 -10.79 -4.62 14.08
CA LEU A 206 -9.56 -4.55 14.89
C LEU A 206 -9.89 -4.06 16.30
N ALA A 207 -9.28 -4.69 17.31
CA ALA A 207 -9.57 -4.39 18.72
C ALA A 207 -9.15 -2.96 19.12
N LEU A 208 -8.03 -2.46 18.61
CA LEU A 208 -7.44 -1.16 18.95
C LEU A 208 -7.11 -0.38 17.69
N ALA A 209 -8.13 0.09 16.96
CA ALA A 209 -7.91 0.82 15.71
C ALA A 209 -8.37 2.27 15.76
N GLU A 210 -7.53 3.16 15.24
CA GLU A 210 -7.91 4.49 14.77
C GLU A 210 -8.05 4.45 13.25
N ALA A 211 -9.04 5.14 12.70
CA ALA A 211 -9.22 5.25 11.25
C ALA A 211 -9.24 6.71 10.79
N ARG A 212 -8.65 6.98 9.64
CA ARG A 212 -8.73 8.25 8.92
C ARG A 212 -9.15 7.97 7.48
N CYS A 213 -10.22 8.63 7.05
CA CYS A 213 -10.68 8.59 5.67
C CYS A 213 -10.54 9.98 5.07
N TYR A 214 -9.72 10.09 4.03
CA TYR A 214 -9.39 11.38 3.42
C TYR A 214 -10.35 11.70 2.27
N PRO A 215 -11.11 12.79 2.37
CA PRO A 215 -12.04 13.20 1.32
C PRO A 215 -11.28 13.63 0.06
N HIS A 216 -11.89 13.42 -1.09
CA HIS A 216 -11.34 13.81 -2.40
C HIS A 216 -9.95 13.22 -2.67
N THR A 217 -9.73 11.95 -2.29
CA THR A 217 -8.51 11.21 -2.57
C THR A 217 -8.81 9.76 -2.91
N ALA A 218 -7.93 9.13 -3.71
CA ALA A 218 -8.10 7.74 -4.14
C ALA A 218 -6.99 6.82 -3.59
N HIS A 219 -6.68 5.73 -4.27
CA HIS A 219 -5.75 4.69 -3.82
C HIS A 219 -4.32 5.17 -3.56
N LEU A 220 -3.87 6.15 -4.34
CA LEU A 220 -2.54 6.75 -4.20
C LEU A 220 -2.57 8.04 -3.36
N PHE A 221 -3.52 8.17 -2.43
CA PHE A 221 -3.63 9.36 -1.58
C PHE A 221 -2.32 9.75 -0.85
N PRO A 222 -1.39 8.82 -0.52
CA PRO A 222 -0.09 9.23 0.02
C PRO A 222 0.74 10.08 -0.95
N TRP A 223 0.45 10.04 -2.25
CA TRP A 223 1.06 10.93 -3.25
C TRP A 223 0.22 12.18 -3.54
N GLU A 224 -1.09 12.13 -3.25
CA GLU A 224 -2.00 13.27 -3.43
C GLU A 224 -1.90 14.28 -2.29
N ILE A 225 -1.75 13.79 -1.05
CA ILE A 225 -1.74 14.59 0.19
C ILE A 225 -0.64 14.11 1.17
N PRO A 226 0.63 14.03 0.73
CA PRO A 226 1.70 13.40 1.50
C PRO A 226 1.89 14.01 2.90
N ASP A 227 1.85 15.33 3.03
CA ASP A 227 2.09 16.01 4.30
C ASP A 227 1.01 15.70 5.34
N GLN A 228 -0.25 15.62 4.91
CA GLN A 228 -1.36 15.26 5.80
C GLN A 228 -1.25 13.81 6.27
N VAL A 229 -1.00 12.88 5.34
CA VAL A 229 -0.85 11.46 5.66
C VAL A 229 0.32 11.21 6.59
N LEU A 230 1.47 11.81 6.29
CA LEU A 230 2.68 11.67 7.11
C LEU A 230 2.51 12.33 8.48
N GLY A 231 1.85 13.49 8.56
CA GLY A 231 1.54 14.16 9.82
C GLY A 231 0.63 13.30 10.71
N ASP A 232 -0.40 12.66 10.16
CA ASP A 232 -1.27 11.74 10.90
C ASP A 232 -0.51 10.49 11.39
N ILE A 233 0.39 9.95 10.56
CA ILE A 233 1.25 8.82 10.94
C ILE A 233 2.20 9.23 12.08
N GLU A 234 2.90 10.36 11.96
CA GLU A 234 3.81 10.87 12.98
C GLU A 234 3.09 11.18 14.30
N ALA A 235 1.91 11.79 14.23
CA ALA A 235 1.09 12.07 15.40
C ALA A 235 0.61 10.77 16.08
N TRP A 236 0.27 9.73 15.30
CA TRP A 236 -0.09 8.44 15.85
C TRP A 236 1.12 7.74 16.49
N LEU A 237 2.27 7.72 15.82
CA LEU A 237 3.53 7.16 16.35
C LEU A 237 3.95 7.85 17.64
N GLY A 238 3.83 9.18 17.73
CA GLY A 238 4.20 9.97 18.90
C GLY A 238 3.33 9.70 20.16
N ARG A 239 2.17 9.07 20.00
CA ARG A 239 1.31 8.62 21.10
C ARG A 239 1.62 7.21 21.59
N GLN A 240 2.46 6.49 20.85
CA GLN A 240 2.82 5.13 21.24
C GLN A 240 3.88 5.14 22.35
N PRO A 241 3.93 4.10 23.17
CA PRO A 241 4.93 4.02 24.25
C PRO A 241 6.37 4.08 23.70
N PRO A 242 7.29 4.80 24.39
CA PRO A 242 8.66 5.02 23.89
C PRO A 242 9.48 3.74 23.68
N TRP A 243 9.16 2.63 24.36
CA TRP A 243 9.83 1.32 24.16
C TRP A 243 9.38 0.57 22.91
N TRP A 244 8.52 1.16 22.10
CA TRP A 244 8.08 0.61 20.80
C TRP A 244 8.88 1.16 19.63
N ILE A 245 9.68 2.18 19.85
CA ILE A 245 10.32 3.01 18.83
C ILE A 245 11.84 2.90 18.95
#